data_0b1ce0a4215dabee33940cf31918c083
#
_entry.id   0b1ce0a4215dabee33940cf31918c083
#
_cell.length_a   1.000
_cell.length_b   1.000
_cell.length_c   1.000
_cell.angle_alpha   90.00
_cell.angle_beta   90.00
_cell.angle_gamma   90.00
#
_symmetry.space_group_name_H-M   'P 1'
#
loop_
_entity.id
_entity.type
_entity.pdbx_description
1 polymer ?
#
loop_
_entity_poly.entity_id
_entity_poly.type
_entity_poly.pdbx_seq_one_letter_code
_entity_poly.pdbx_strand_id
1 'polypeptide(L)'
;IGRKFKSLWILMQLNALLPFITEDVKALESSLEAFSNGYPIGDSAGPILAAKFLRKYGRDSKIVEVAKDTLVAEVPFKERKVLVVKAKGPAGVLGRLDDAVSYLLSVHKNVSMIVTVDASLKLESEESGAISEGFGVAIGGTGVEKFNIEKLATEMNVPLYAILIKMSEIEAMSVISRKLFEAVDR
;
A
#
# COMPACT_ATOMS: atom_id res chain seq x y z
N ILE A 1 -8.40 -10.35 -36.77
CA ILE A 1 -9.65 -9.62 -36.58
C ILE A 1 -9.86 -8.62 -37.73
N GLY A 2 -8.97 -7.64 -37.94
CA GLY A 2 -9.08 -6.62 -38.99
C GLY A 2 -9.25 -7.17 -40.40
N ARG A 3 -8.52 -8.24 -40.72
CA ARG A 3 -8.60 -8.92 -42.03
C ARG A 3 -9.94 -9.62 -42.26
N LYS A 4 -10.55 -10.18 -41.18
CA LYS A 4 -11.87 -10.82 -41.21
C LYS A 4 -12.98 -9.80 -41.36
N PHE A 5 -12.91 -8.68 -40.66
CA PHE A 5 -13.91 -7.61 -40.70
C PHE A 5 -13.64 -6.54 -41.75
N LYS A 6 -12.50 -6.59 -42.45
CA LYS A 6 -12.11 -5.61 -43.47
C LYS A 6 -12.27 -4.14 -43.04
N SER A 7 -12.04 -3.85 -41.73
CA SER A 7 -12.24 -2.56 -41.14
C SER A 7 -10.90 -1.90 -40.80
N LEU A 8 -10.59 -0.83 -41.53
CA LEU A 8 -9.42 0.01 -41.26
C LEU A 8 -9.49 0.65 -39.86
N TRP A 9 -10.69 1.05 -39.45
CA TRP A 9 -10.92 1.66 -38.14
C TRP A 9 -10.55 0.72 -36.98
N ILE A 10 -10.94 -0.55 -37.04
CA ILE A 10 -10.54 -1.57 -36.04
C ILE A 10 -9.03 -1.77 -36.03
N LEU A 11 -8.39 -1.76 -37.17
CA LEU A 11 -6.93 -1.87 -37.25
C LEU A 11 -6.23 -0.67 -36.64
N MET A 12 -6.73 0.54 -36.86
CA MET A 12 -6.20 1.75 -36.24
C MET A 12 -6.35 1.73 -34.71
N GLN A 13 -7.52 1.32 -34.20
CA GLN A 13 -7.73 1.19 -32.77
C GLN A 13 -6.82 0.14 -32.14
N LEU A 14 -6.68 -1.05 -32.76
CA LEU A 14 -5.76 -2.08 -32.28
C LEU A 14 -4.32 -1.59 -32.24
N ASN A 15 -3.90 -0.87 -33.29
CA ASN A 15 -2.56 -0.30 -33.36
C ASN A 15 -2.31 0.74 -32.26
N ALA A 16 -3.31 1.58 -31.94
CA ALA A 16 -3.23 2.55 -30.85
C ALA A 16 -3.16 1.90 -29.46
N LEU A 17 -3.77 0.72 -29.28
CA LEU A 17 -3.76 -0.02 -28.00
C LEU A 17 -2.48 -0.87 -27.80
N LEU A 18 -1.76 -1.22 -28.87
CA LEU A 18 -0.59 -2.11 -28.78
C LEU A 18 0.49 -1.62 -27.80
N PRO A 19 0.85 -0.33 -27.72
CA PRO A 19 1.83 0.15 -26.74
C PRO A 19 1.39 -0.14 -25.31
N PHE A 20 0.15 0.15 -24.95
CA PHE A 20 -0.41 -0.08 -23.62
C PHE A 20 -0.41 -1.58 -23.27
N ILE A 21 -0.89 -2.43 -24.18
CA ILE A 21 -0.87 -3.89 -23.98
C ILE A 21 0.57 -4.39 -23.78
N THR A 22 1.52 -3.82 -24.50
CA THR A 22 2.94 -4.22 -24.37
C THR A 22 3.51 -3.83 -23.01
N GLU A 23 3.15 -2.66 -22.49
CA GLU A 23 3.54 -2.21 -21.15
C GLU A 23 2.89 -3.07 -20.06
N ASP A 24 1.62 -3.39 -20.18
CA ASP A 24 0.91 -4.27 -19.26
C ASP A 24 1.55 -5.67 -19.19
N VAL A 25 1.90 -6.24 -20.36
CA VAL A 25 2.57 -7.55 -20.41
C VAL A 25 3.94 -7.51 -19.72
N LYS A 26 4.71 -6.45 -19.89
CA LYS A 26 6.00 -6.27 -19.19
C LYS A 26 5.81 -6.13 -17.67
N ALA A 27 4.79 -5.40 -17.24
CA ALA A 27 4.45 -5.27 -15.82
C ALA A 27 4.06 -6.61 -15.21
N LEU A 28 3.26 -7.42 -15.92
CA LEU A 28 2.89 -8.77 -15.50
C LEU A 28 4.10 -9.71 -15.43
N GLU A 29 5.02 -9.64 -16.40
CA GLU A 29 6.28 -10.40 -16.39
C GLU A 29 7.12 -10.04 -15.15
N SER A 30 7.28 -8.74 -14.88
CA SER A 30 7.96 -8.25 -13.67
C SER A 30 7.26 -8.68 -12.38
N SER A 31 5.92 -8.72 -12.37
CA SER A 31 5.15 -9.24 -11.25
C SER A 31 5.43 -10.72 -10.98
N LEU A 32 5.46 -11.53 -12.03
CA LEU A 32 5.79 -12.96 -11.91
C LEU A 32 7.19 -13.17 -11.34
N GLU A 33 8.16 -12.36 -11.76
CA GLU A 33 9.51 -12.38 -11.19
C GLU A 33 9.48 -12.02 -9.70
N ALA A 34 8.75 -10.94 -9.34
CA ALA A 34 8.61 -10.51 -7.96
C ALA A 34 8.05 -11.62 -7.08
N PHE A 35 6.93 -12.23 -7.48
CA PHE A 35 6.28 -13.29 -6.71
C PHE A 35 7.13 -14.56 -6.63
N SER A 36 7.78 -14.96 -7.72
CA SER A 36 8.62 -16.16 -7.75
C SER A 36 9.86 -16.05 -6.85
N ASN A 37 10.42 -14.85 -6.71
CA ASN A 37 11.64 -14.60 -5.94
C ASN A 37 11.35 -13.97 -4.57
N GLY A 38 10.10 -13.65 -4.26
CA GLY A 38 9.73 -12.98 -3.02
C GLY A 38 10.19 -11.50 -2.96
N TYR A 39 10.37 -10.87 -4.12
CA TYR A 39 10.70 -9.44 -4.18
C TYR A 39 9.44 -8.59 -3.93
N PRO A 40 9.58 -7.44 -3.26
CA PRO A 40 8.47 -6.52 -3.09
C PRO A 40 8.11 -5.85 -4.42
N ILE A 41 6.82 -5.66 -4.66
CA ILE A 41 6.29 -4.84 -5.76
C ILE A 41 6.12 -3.39 -5.30
N GLY A 42 5.88 -2.46 -6.24
CA GLY A 42 5.71 -1.04 -5.91
C GLY A 42 4.60 -0.79 -4.90
N ASP A 43 3.48 -1.50 -5.03
CA ASP A 43 2.33 -1.43 -4.11
C ASP A 43 2.66 -1.85 -2.67
N SER A 44 3.82 -2.44 -2.45
CA SER A 44 4.30 -2.82 -1.11
C SER A 44 4.93 -1.65 -0.32
N ALA A 45 4.80 -0.40 -0.77
CA ALA A 45 5.43 0.76 -0.12
C ALA A 45 5.06 0.88 1.37
N GLY A 46 3.78 0.76 1.73
CA GLY A 46 3.32 0.76 3.12
C GLY A 46 3.94 -0.36 3.96
N PRO A 47 3.82 -1.63 3.57
CA PRO A 47 4.48 -2.76 4.22
C PRO A 47 6.01 -2.62 4.35
N ILE A 48 6.68 -2.04 3.35
CA ILE A 48 8.14 -1.78 3.41
C ILE A 48 8.46 -0.74 4.46
N LEU A 49 7.70 0.35 4.53
CA LEU A 49 7.86 1.37 5.56
C LEU A 49 7.72 0.75 6.95
N ALA A 50 6.67 -0.03 7.17
CA ALA A 50 6.46 -0.73 8.44
C ALA A 50 7.65 -1.64 8.78
N ALA A 51 8.16 -2.42 7.82
CA ALA A 51 9.31 -3.30 8.01
C ALA A 51 10.60 -2.50 8.31
N LYS A 52 10.87 -1.40 7.59
CA LYS A 52 12.02 -0.52 7.85
C LYS A 52 11.94 0.11 9.24
N PHE A 53 10.75 0.57 9.64
CA PHE A 53 10.54 1.15 10.96
C PHE A 53 10.79 0.13 12.07
N LEU A 54 10.24 -1.08 11.95
CA LEU A 54 10.48 -2.18 12.89
C LEU A 54 11.95 -2.54 12.96
N ARG A 55 12.63 -2.65 11.82
CA ARG A 55 14.07 -2.97 11.78
C ARG A 55 14.93 -1.91 12.48
N LYS A 56 14.53 -0.64 12.36
CA LYS A 56 15.31 0.48 12.91
C LYS A 56 15.03 0.71 14.40
N TYR A 57 13.77 0.62 14.83
CA TYR A 57 13.35 1.03 16.16
C TYR A 57 12.72 -0.10 17.00
N GLY A 58 12.31 -1.19 16.39
CA GLY A 58 11.54 -2.26 17.02
C GLY A 58 12.23 -3.63 16.97
N ARG A 59 13.57 -3.71 16.99
CA ARG A 59 14.30 -4.98 16.87
C ARG A 59 13.90 -6.02 17.90
N ASP A 60 13.63 -5.60 19.13
CA ASP A 60 13.25 -6.46 20.25
C ASP A 60 11.72 -6.51 20.46
N SER A 61 10.95 -5.86 19.59
CA SER A 61 9.50 -5.83 19.69
C SER A 61 8.90 -7.17 19.30
N LYS A 62 8.00 -7.68 20.16
CA LYS A 62 7.24 -8.88 19.85
C LYS A 62 6.20 -8.58 18.78
N ILE A 63 6.18 -9.37 17.72
CA ILE A 63 5.18 -9.30 16.68
C ILE A 63 4.08 -10.31 16.98
N VAL A 64 2.84 -9.86 17.03
CA VAL A 64 1.67 -10.71 17.30
C VAL A 64 0.61 -10.53 16.23
N GLU A 65 -0.12 -11.59 15.92
CA GLU A 65 -1.29 -11.54 15.03
C GLU A 65 -2.52 -11.20 15.89
N VAL A 66 -3.16 -10.08 15.61
CA VAL A 66 -4.29 -9.55 16.41
C VAL A 66 -5.62 -9.62 15.69
N ALA A 67 -5.58 -9.77 14.37
CA ALA A 67 -6.73 -10.03 13.52
C ALA A 67 -6.26 -10.94 12.38
N LYS A 68 -7.19 -11.51 11.64
CA LYS A 68 -6.87 -12.44 10.55
C LYS A 68 -5.85 -11.81 9.59
N ASP A 69 -4.72 -12.47 9.38
CA ASP A 69 -3.63 -12.06 8.51
C ASP A 69 -3.09 -10.63 8.78
N THR A 70 -3.22 -10.16 10.04
CA THR A 70 -2.82 -8.80 10.44
C THR A 70 -1.92 -8.83 11.66
N LEU A 71 -0.72 -8.33 11.50
CA LEU A 71 0.34 -8.30 12.49
C LEU A 71 0.45 -6.93 13.14
N VAL A 72 0.75 -6.93 14.43
CA VAL A 72 1.03 -5.73 15.23
C VAL A 72 2.33 -5.91 16.00
N ALA A 73 3.09 -4.83 16.10
CA ALA A 73 4.23 -4.73 17.01
C ALA A 73 4.16 -3.43 17.79
N GLU A 74 4.40 -3.49 19.09
CA GLU A 74 4.58 -2.31 19.93
C GLU A 74 6.04 -1.89 19.92
N VAL A 75 6.31 -0.66 19.50
CA VAL A 75 7.65 -0.12 19.33
C VAL A 75 7.83 1.11 20.23
N PRO A 76 8.76 1.09 21.17
CA PRO A 76 9.17 2.30 21.87
C PRO A 76 9.79 3.29 20.87
N PHE A 77 9.29 4.52 20.81
CA PHE A 77 9.79 5.53 19.90
C PHE A 77 9.85 6.89 20.60
N LYS A 78 11.06 7.34 20.91
CA LYS A 78 11.29 8.52 21.77
C LYS A 78 10.54 8.35 23.09
N GLU A 79 9.73 9.33 23.47
CA GLU A 79 8.90 9.30 24.70
C GLU A 79 7.49 8.70 24.48
N ARG A 80 7.28 8.05 23.33
CA ARG A 80 5.99 7.49 22.90
C ARG A 80 6.10 6.01 22.59
N LYS A 81 4.95 5.40 22.38
CA LYS A 81 4.79 4.06 21.86
C LYS A 81 4.12 4.14 20.50
N VAL A 82 4.66 3.45 19.52
CA VAL A 82 4.07 3.30 18.18
C VAL A 82 3.57 1.87 18.03
N LEU A 83 2.31 1.72 17.66
CA LEU A 83 1.70 0.45 17.29
C LEU A 83 1.82 0.31 15.77
N VAL A 84 2.77 -0.50 15.32
CA VAL A 84 2.97 -0.75 13.90
C VAL A 84 2.06 -1.88 13.47
N VAL A 85 1.11 -1.58 12.59
CA VAL A 85 0.12 -2.52 12.06
C VAL A 85 0.39 -2.77 10.59
N LYS A 86 0.42 -4.01 10.17
CA LYS A 86 0.56 -4.36 8.75
C LYS A 86 -0.08 -5.71 8.43
N ALA A 87 -0.49 -5.88 7.18
CA ALA A 87 -0.86 -7.17 6.67
C ALA A 87 0.32 -8.16 6.76
N LYS A 88 0.04 -9.42 7.01
CA LYS A 88 1.04 -10.48 7.15
C LYS A 88 1.78 -10.72 5.82
N GLY A 89 1.07 -10.61 4.71
CA GLY A 89 1.56 -11.00 3.39
C GLY A 89 1.48 -12.51 3.16
N PRO A 90 1.93 -13.04 2.04
CA PRO A 90 2.54 -12.34 0.91
C PRO A 90 1.59 -11.39 0.17
N ALA A 91 2.07 -10.75 -0.90
CA ALA A 91 1.28 -9.84 -1.73
C ALA A 91 -0.10 -10.41 -2.10
N GLY A 92 -1.14 -9.53 -2.07
CA GLY A 92 -2.54 -9.93 -2.23
C GLY A 92 -3.25 -10.30 -0.92
N VAL A 93 -2.53 -10.53 0.18
CA VAL A 93 -3.11 -10.71 1.50
C VAL A 93 -3.19 -9.35 2.19
N LEU A 94 -4.37 -8.76 2.18
CA LEU A 94 -4.60 -7.41 2.74
C LEU A 94 -4.78 -7.42 4.26
N GLY A 95 -5.09 -8.59 4.85
CA GLY A 95 -5.42 -8.71 6.26
C GLY A 95 -6.78 -8.06 6.62
N ARG A 96 -7.02 -7.90 7.90
CA ARG A 96 -8.20 -7.22 8.45
C ARG A 96 -7.73 -6.03 9.30
N LEU A 97 -7.33 -4.97 8.61
CA LEU A 97 -6.77 -3.77 9.25
C LEU A 97 -7.81 -3.05 10.12
N ASP A 98 -9.06 -3.02 9.69
CA ASP A 98 -10.17 -2.43 10.44
C ASP A 98 -10.42 -3.17 11.78
N ASP A 99 -10.42 -4.52 11.77
CA ASP A 99 -10.56 -5.32 12.99
C ASP A 99 -9.37 -5.11 13.93
N ALA A 100 -8.15 -5.04 13.38
CA ALA A 100 -6.95 -4.78 14.17
C ALA A 100 -6.98 -3.38 14.82
N VAL A 101 -7.35 -2.35 14.07
CA VAL A 101 -7.49 -0.98 14.59
C VAL A 101 -8.57 -0.94 15.68
N SER A 102 -9.73 -1.58 15.47
CA SER A 102 -10.80 -1.68 16.44
C SER A 102 -10.32 -2.31 17.75
N TYR A 103 -9.62 -3.43 17.64
CA TYR A 103 -9.03 -4.11 18.81
C TYR A 103 -8.04 -3.20 19.54
N LEU A 104 -7.10 -2.60 18.81
CA LEU A 104 -6.07 -1.75 19.42
C LEU A 104 -6.64 -0.52 20.10
N LEU A 105 -7.64 0.14 19.51
CA LEU A 105 -8.34 1.26 20.13
C LEU A 105 -9.14 0.85 21.36
N SER A 106 -9.62 -0.40 21.41
CA SER A 106 -10.31 -0.92 22.60
C SER A 106 -9.36 -1.14 23.77
N VAL A 107 -8.14 -1.58 23.49
CA VAL A 107 -7.11 -1.89 24.50
C VAL A 107 -6.32 -0.65 24.91
N HIS A 108 -5.93 0.18 23.95
CA HIS A 108 -5.13 1.39 24.16
C HIS A 108 -6.01 2.64 24.14
N LYS A 109 -6.39 3.14 25.31
CA LYS A 109 -7.32 4.30 25.43
C LYS A 109 -6.66 5.66 25.09
N ASN A 110 -5.34 5.72 25.05
CA ASN A 110 -4.59 6.97 24.88
C ASN A 110 -3.94 7.06 23.48
N VAL A 111 -4.58 6.53 22.45
CA VAL A 111 -4.10 6.70 21.07
C VAL A 111 -4.28 8.16 20.66
N SER A 112 -3.18 8.82 20.34
CA SER A 112 -3.18 10.25 20.01
C SER A 112 -3.38 10.53 18.51
N MET A 113 -3.09 9.57 17.64
CA MET A 113 -3.22 9.71 16.19
C MET A 113 -3.09 8.35 15.51
N ILE A 114 -3.77 8.18 14.40
CA ILE A 114 -3.57 7.07 13.47
C ILE A 114 -2.93 7.64 12.21
N VAL A 115 -1.81 7.03 11.77
CA VAL A 115 -1.16 7.35 10.51
C VAL A 115 -1.27 6.13 9.60
N THR A 116 -1.81 6.34 8.42
CA THR A 116 -1.91 5.32 7.38
C THR A 116 -0.94 5.64 6.24
N VAL A 117 -0.31 4.60 5.68
CA VAL A 117 0.64 4.75 4.58
C VAL A 117 0.31 3.74 3.50
N ASP A 118 0.12 4.24 2.28
CA ASP A 118 -0.24 3.39 1.13
C ASP A 118 0.37 3.91 -0.17
N ALA A 119 0.33 3.09 -1.20
CA ALA A 119 0.59 3.51 -2.57
C ALA A 119 -0.62 4.25 -3.15
N SER A 120 -0.37 5.12 -4.11
CA SER A 120 -1.43 5.83 -4.84
C SER A 120 -1.03 6.02 -6.29
N LEU A 121 -2.00 5.93 -7.18
CA LEU A 121 -1.76 6.25 -8.58
C LEU A 121 -1.38 7.73 -8.73
N LYS A 122 -0.36 7.97 -9.55
CA LYS A 122 0.07 9.31 -9.91
C LYS A 122 -0.68 9.80 -11.16
N LEU A 123 -0.82 11.11 -11.29
CA LEU A 123 -1.16 11.74 -12.55
C LEU A 123 0.06 11.71 -13.50
N GLU A 124 -0.16 11.90 -14.80
CA GLU A 124 0.92 11.93 -15.80
C GLU A 124 1.99 12.99 -15.48
N SER A 125 1.57 14.14 -14.93
CA SER A 125 2.45 15.25 -14.56
C SER A 125 3.16 15.07 -13.21
N GLU A 126 2.78 14.07 -12.43
CA GLU A 126 3.41 13.80 -11.13
C GLU A 126 4.62 12.88 -11.27
N GLU A 127 5.59 13.05 -10.41
CA GLU A 127 6.75 12.17 -10.35
C GLU A 127 6.48 10.90 -9.55
N SER A 128 6.98 9.75 -10.03
CA SER A 128 7.00 8.52 -9.25
C SER A 128 7.83 8.71 -7.98
N GLY A 129 7.30 8.26 -6.85
CA GLY A 129 7.88 8.47 -5.53
C GLY A 129 7.61 9.85 -4.93
N ALA A 130 6.78 10.70 -5.56
CA ALA A 130 6.26 11.89 -4.90
C ALA A 130 5.39 11.48 -3.70
N ILE A 131 5.42 12.28 -2.64
CA ILE A 131 4.64 12.05 -1.42
C ILE A 131 3.49 13.04 -1.38
N SER A 132 2.31 12.54 -1.10
CA SER A 132 1.12 13.34 -0.78
C SER A 132 0.65 13.01 0.62
N GLU A 133 0.27 14.03 1.37
CA GLU A 133 -0.15 13.92 2.76
C GLU A 133 -1.49 14.62 2.96
N GLY A 134 -2.29 14.11 3.90
CA GLY A 134 -3.58 14.71 4.21
C GLY A 134 -4.30 14.01 5.35
N PHE A 135 -5.48 14.50 5.67
CA PHE A 135 -6.37 13.87 6.64
C PHE A 135 -7.19 12.77 5.95
N GLY A 136 -7.37 11.65 6.63
CA GLY A 136 -8.16 10.52 6.14
C GLY A 136 -7.44 9.19 6.25
N VAL A 137 -7.99 8.15 5.62
CA VAL A 137 -7.46 6.78 5.60
C VAL A 137 -6.96 6.40 4.22
N ALA A 138 -5.70 6.00 4.16
CA ALA A 138 -5.07 5.39 3.00
C ALA A 138 -4.60 3.98 3.38
N ILE A 139 -5.35 2.99 2.98
CA ILE A 139 -5.04 1.56 3.12
C ILE A 139 -5.48 0.82 1.86
N GLY A 140 -4.81 -0.28 1.53
CA GLY A 140 -5.30 -1.25 0.55
C GLY A 140 -6.64 -1.84 1.00
N GLY A 141 -7.37 -2.47 0.08
CA GLY A 141 -8.62 -3.16 0.37
C GLY A 141 -9.88 -2.42 -0.02
N THR A 142 -10.99 -2.88 0.52
CA THR A 142 -12.33 -2.38 0.18
C THR A 142 -12.62 -1.05 0.85
N GLY A 143 -13.54 -0.26 0.26
CA GLY A 143 -14.01 0.99 0.88
C GLY A 143 -14.67 0.79 2.24
N VAL A 144 -15.18 -0.41 2.53
CA VAL A 144 -15.80 -0.76 3.82
C VAL A 144 -14.79 -0.70 4.96
N GLU A 145 -13.59 -1.26 4.77
CA GLU A 145 -12.53 -1.25 5.78
C GLU A 145 -12.06 0.18 6.08
N LYS A 146 -11.91 1.01 5.03
CA LYS A 146 -11.60 2.43 5.17
C LYS A 146 -12.65 3.16 5.98
N PHE A 147 -13.91 2.97 5.62
CA PHE A 147 -15.05 3.56 6.33
C PHE A 147 -15.10 3.14 7.81
N ASN A 148 -14.85 1.85 8.11
CA ASN A 148 -14.84 1.36 9.49
C ASN A 148 -13.76 2.05 10.33
N ILE A 149 -12.54 2.22 9.78
CA ILE A 149 -11.46 2.91 10.48
C ILE A 149 -11.80 4.39 10.68
N GLU A 150 -12.33 5.08 9.67
CA GLU A 150 -12.74 6.49 9.78
C GLU A 150 -13.84 6.69 10.83
N LYS A 151 -14.83 5.80 10.82
CA LYS A 151 -15.92 5.82 11.79
C LYS A 151 -15.40 5.64 13.21
N LEU A 152 -14.60 4.61 13.47
CA LEU A 152 -14.01 4.33 14.77
C LEU A 152 -13.15 5.49 15.29
N ALA A 153 -12.30 6.03 14.43
CA ALA A 153 -11.44 7.16 14.79
C ALA A 153 -12.25 8.41 15.13
N THR A 154 -13.33 8.66 14.38
CA THR A 154 -14.24 9.78 14.64
C THR A 154 -14.98 9.59 15.96
N GLU A 155 -15.55 8.41 16.22
CA GLU A 155 -16.26 8.08 17.46
C GLU A 155 -15.35 8.21 18.70
N MET A 156 -14.07 7.88 18.55
CA MET A 156 -13.07 7.98 19.63
C MET A 156 -12.30 9.30 19.64
N ASN A 157 -12.62 10.22 18.75
CA ASN A 157 -11.95 11.51 18.59
C ASN A 157 -10.42 11.37 18.39
N VAL A 158 -10.00 10.37 17.60
CA VAL A 158 -8.60 10.12 17.25
C VAL A 158 -8.32 10.65 15.84
N PRO A 159 -7.40 11.62 15.70
CA PRO A 159 -7.05 12.15 14.39
C PRO A 159 -6.49 11.08 13.44
N LEU A 160 -6.90 11.18 12.16
CA LEU A 160 -6.42 10.32 11.07
C LEU A 160 -5.53 11.13 10.12
N TYR A 161 -4.39 10.58 9.78
CA TYR A 161 -3.46 11.16 8.83
C TYR A 161 -3.04 10.12 7.80
N ALA A 162 -3.04 10.51 6.53
CA ALA A 162 -2.68 9.64 5.42
C ALA A 162 -1.42 10.14 4.71
N ILE A 163 -0.53 9.22 4.39
CA ILE A 163 0.66 9.43 3.57
C ILE A 163 0.56 8.52 2.36
N LEU A 164 0.65 9.08 1.17
CA LEU A 164 0.53 8.38 -0.10
C LEU A 164 1.82 8.51 -0.89
N ILE A 165 2.36 7.38 -1.35
CA ILE A 165 3.52 7.34 -2.23
C ILE A 165 3.01 7.16 -3.66
N LYS A 166 3.26 8.15 -4.51
CA LYS A 166 2.77 8.22 -5.88
C LYS A 166 3.55 7.30 -6.81
N MET A 167 2.82 6.53 -7.63
CA MET A 167 3.41 5.64 -8.64
C MET A 167 2.43 5.38 -9.79
N SER A 168 2.92 4.91 -10.92
CA SER A 168 2.05 4.44 -12.00
C SER A 168 1.47 3.07 -11.68
N GLU A 169 0.42 2.66 -12.38
CA GLU A 169 -0.17 1.31 -12.25
C GLU A 169 0.87 0.22 -12.57
N ILE A 170 1.68 0.43 -13.60
CA ILE A 170 2.77 -0.48 -13.98
C ILE A 170 3.80 -0.60 -12.87
N GLU A 171 4.22 0.52 -12.28
CA GLU A 171 5.16 0.52 -11.15
C GLU A 171 4.59 -0.16 -9.92
N ALA A 172 3.28 -0.02 -9.67
CA ALA A 172 2.62 -0.67 -8.54
C ALA A 172 2.68 -2.20 -8.64
N MET A 173 2.53 -2.74 -9.85
CA MET A 173 2.54 -4.18 -10.10
C MET A 173 3.95 -4.77 -10.33
N SER A 174 4.92 -3.97 -10.72
CA SER A 174 6.29 -4.42 -11.01
C SER A 174 7.14 -4.55 -9.75
N VAL A 175 8.28 -5.25 -9.84
CA VAL A 175 9.32 -5.20 -8.80
C VAL A 175 9.59 -3.74 -8.43
N ILE A 176 9.57 -3.43 -7.15
CA ILE A 176 9.72 -2.04 -6.68
C ILE A 176 11.00 -1.41 -7.23
N SER A 177 10.86 -0.26 -7.88
CA SER A 177 11.99 0.48 -8.39
C SER A 177 12.82 1.09 -7.24
N ARG A 178 14.12 1.33 -7.51
CA ARG A 178 14.99 2.00 -6.54
C ARG A 178 14.43 3.35 -6.10
N LYS A 179 13.86 4.12 -7.02
CA LYS A 179 13.25 5.44 -6.75
C LYS A 179 12.10 5.33 -5.73
N LEU A 180 11.21 4.36 -5.90
CA LEU A 180 10.11 4.10 -4.97
C LEU A 180 10.61 3.58 -3.62
N PHE A 181 11.60 2.69 -3.63
CA PHE A 181 12.18 2.17 -2.40
C PHE A 181 12.87 3.25 -1.56
N GLU A 182 13.54 4.21 -2.22
CA GLU A 182 14.16 5.38 -1.58
C GLU A 182 13.10 6.41 -1.12
N ALA A 183 11.96 6.49 -1.81
CA ALA A 183 10.85 7.35 -1.40
C ALA A 183 10.27 6.96 -0.03
N VAL A 184 10.32 5.68 0.32
CA VAL A 184 9.88 5.17 1.64
C VAL A 184 10.76 5.69 2.79
N ASP A 185 11.97 6.17 2.53
CA ASP A 185 12.88 6.69 3.57
C ASP A 185 12.67 8.18 3.86
N ARG A 186 11.89 8.88 3.05
CA ARG A 186 11.54 10.31 3.21
C ARG A 186 10.37 10.52 4.13
#